data_4f2aff51936744ad7fb0c6315268ea34
#
_entry.id   4f2aff51936744ad7fb0c6315268ea34
#
_cell.length_a   1.000
_cell.length_b   1.000
_cell.length_c   1.000
_cell.angle_alpha   90.00
_cell.angle_beta   90.00
_cell.angle_gamma   90.00
#
_symmetry.space_group_name_H-M   'P 1'
#
loop_
_entity.id
_entity.type
_entity.pdbx_description
1 polymer ?
#
loop_
_entity_poly.entity_id
_entity_poly.type
_entity_poly.pdbx_seq_one_letter_code
_entity_poly.pdbx_strand_id
1 'polypeptide(L)'
;MKSNKVDLVNQSFTHLIRRYKLTAFTPIRRPLPKTLEIDGKTYNTHSDFTNVTPTITSHLSRQLHLNKDHPIGILRELIEKKLNSVDKSFTTFNNFKPVVTKFQNFDSLGFPENHPGRSKSDTYYINENYLLRTHTSAHEAECFQQIKEGLDAESKGYLISADVYRRDEIDRTHYPVFHQMEGARIWKRNNSELLQNDLNKLEKVLTESQKNIILKCVRDDPEIDPVENPKQTYMSDQEVILCSKHMKRSIELIISEVFNRKVQSMKDENLVPKELKYRWVKAYFPWTTPSWEIEVWWQNDWLEVCGCGLVQQQVLLNAGFETDSTLGWAFGLGLDRIAMLLFEIPDIRLLWTSDERFHKQFKSEHINKFKPYSKYPGSIRDVSFWLPKQDNKNVGNVVQNIEVHTNDIMEIVRDVAGTLVESVKLYDTFVHPKTNQKSMCYRINYQSMDRNITNAEVNELQRKIEKELVSRYNVILR
;
A
#
# COMPACT_ATOMS: atom_id res chain seq x y z
N MET A 1 43.06 -12.31 8.09
CA MET A 1 42.30 -11.89 6.93
C MET A 1 40.81 -12.06 7.24
N LYS A 2 40.24 -11.20 8.11
CA LYS A 2 38.79 -11.11 8.41
C LYS A 2 38.54 -9.70 8.94
N SER A 3 38.37 -8.71 8.05
CA SER A 3 37.97 -7.36 8.50
C SER A 3 37.34 -6.47 7.40
N ASN A 4 36.96 -7.02 6.21
CA ASN A 4 36.49 -6.16 5.10
C ASN A 4 35.04 -6.38 4.68
N LYS A 5 34.21 -7.12 5.44
CA LYS A 5 32.78 -7.28 5.08
C LYS A 5 31.81 -6.39 5.87
N VAL A 6 32.22 -5.87 7.02
CA VAL A 6 31.38 -4.98 7.84
C VAL A 6 31.33 -3.55 7.28
N ASP A 7 32.40 -3.11 6.63
CA ASP A 7 32.47 -1.75 6.07
C ASP A 7 31.62 -1.56 4.79
N LEU A 8 31.33 -2.62 4.05
CA LEU A 8 30.52 -2.53 2.83
C LEU A 8 29.02 -2.39 3.12
N VAL A 9 28.53 -2.97 4.21
CA VAL A 9 27.13 -2.82 4.62
C VAL A 9 26.87 -1.43 5.19
N ASN A 10 27.81 -0.90 5.97
CA ASN A 10 27.70 0.47 6.50
C ASN A 10 27.85 1.55 5.40
N GLN A 11 28.61 1.28 4.34
CA GLN A 11 28.73 2.22 3.22
C GLN A 11 27.46 2.26 2.35
N SER A 12 26.76 1.15 2.17
CA SER A 12 25.47 1.13 1.44
C SER A 12 24.38 1.84 2.24
N PHE A 13 24.31 1.64 3.56
CA PHE A 13 23.36 2.35 4.41
C PHE A 13 23.61 3.87 4.48
N THR A 14 24.90 4.27 4.55
CA THR A 14 25.29 5.70 4.58
C THR A 14 25.06 6.37 3.22
N HIS A 15 25.12 5.64 2.10
CA HIS A 15 24.79 6.16 0.78
C HIS A 15 23.28 6.30 0.55
N LEU A 16 22.43 5.40 1.14
CA LEU A 16 20.98 5.59 1.12
C LEU A 16 20.54 6.81 1.95
N ILE A 17 21.10 6.99 3.16
CA ILE A 17 20.76 8.13 4.02
C ILE A 17 21.19 9.49 3.43
N ARG A 18 22.23 9.53 2.59
CA ARG A 18 22.65 10.78 1.91
C ARG A 18 21.76 11.18 0.73
N ARG A 19 20.87 10.33 0.24
CA ARG A 19 19.98 10.66 -0.91
C ARG A 19 18.66 11.34 -0.54
N TYR A 20 18.25 11.32 0.71
CA TYR A 20 16.98 11.94 1.13
C TYR A 20 17.24 13.21 1.96
N LYS A 21 17.73 14.27 1.29
CA LYS A 21 17.48 15.62 1.82
C LYS A 21 15.98 15.89 1.66
N LEU A 22 15.33 16.26 2.76
CA LEU A 22 13.98 16.82 2.75
C LEU A 22 13.90 17.90 1.66
N THR A 23 13.29 17.57 0.53
CA THR A 23 13.09 18.53 -0.55
C THR A 23 12.01 19.50 -0.12
N ALA A 24 12.31 20.77 -0.15
CA ALA A 24 11.32 21.82 0.09
C ALA A 24 10.20 21.66 -0.94
N PHE A 25 8.98 21.49 -0.45
CA PHE A 25 7.78 21.43 -1.27
C PHE A 25 7.64 22.73 -2.08
N THR A 26 7.56 22.61 -3.39
CA THR A 26 7.16 23.75 -4.23
C THR A 26 5.64 23.88 -4.10
N PRO A 27 5.13 24.97 -3.51
CA PRO A 27 3.68 25.11 -3.31
C PRO A 27 2.97 25.06 -4.65
N ILE A 28 1.86 24.29 -4.71
CA ILE A 28 0.97 24.28 -5.86
C ILE A 28 0.50 25.71 -6.08
N ARG A 29 0.86 26.34 -7.19
CA ARG A 29 0.50 27.74 -7.52
C ARG A 29 -0.99 27.92 -7.91
N ARG A 30 -1.82 26.88 -7.84
CA ARG A 30 -3.27 27.05 -7.93
C ARG A 30 -3.75 27.77 -6.68
N PRO A 31 -4.68 28.73 -6.80
CA PRO A 31 -5.31 29.29 -5.62
C PRO A 31 -5.98 28.15 -4.86
N LEU A 32 -5.41 27.80 -3.71
CA LEU A 32 -6.00 26.81 -2.82
C LEU A 32 -7.34 27.35 -2.31
N PRO A 33 -8.41 26.55 -2.30
CA PRO A 33 -9.61 26.92 -1.56
C PRO A 33 -9.23 27.11 -0.08
N LYS A 34 -9.87 28.01 0.62
CA LYS A 34 -9.60 28.23 2.05
C LYS A 34 -9.90 26.99 2.89
N THR A 35 -10.83 26.18 2.44
CA THR A 35 -11.27 24.95 3.10
C THR A 35 -11.51 23.84 2.09
N LEU A 36 -11.37 22.59 2.57
CA LEU A 36 -11.78 21.37 1.88
C LEU A 36 -12.90 20.71 2.68
N GLU A 37 -13.96 20.29 2.01
CA GLU A 37 -15.01 19.49 2.61
C GLU A 37 -14.81 18.02 2.24
N ILE A 38 -14.66 17.15 3.25
CA ILE A 38 -14.46 15.71 3.07
C ILE A 38 -15.36 14.99 4.08
N ASP A 39 -16.23 14.11 3.60
CA ASP A 39 -17.16 13.32 4.41
C ASP A 39 -18.02 14.16 5.37
N GLY A 40 -18.47 15.32 4.90
CA GLY A 40 -19.32 16.25 5.68
C GLY A 40 -18.56 17.02 6.75
N LYS A 41 -17.23 16.95 6.78
CA LYS A 41 -16.37 17.73 7.69
C LYS A 41 -15.52 18.71 6.91
N THR A 42 -15.46 19.95 7.41
CA THR A 42 -14.67 21.03 6.80
C THR A 42 -13.27 21.09 7.44
N TYR A 43 -12.25 21.13 6.60
CA TYR A 43 -10.85 21.25 7.00
C TYR A 43 -10.24 22.52 6.42
N ASN A 44 -9.53 23.28 7.24
CA ASN A 44 -8.74 24.41 6.76
C ASN A 44 -7.57 23.89 5.92
N THR A 45 -7.28 24.60 4.83
CA THR A 45 -6.10 24.32 4.00
C THR A 45 -4.90 25.16 4.46
N HIS A 46 -3.71 24.77 4.03
CA HIS A 46 -2.46 25.48 4.32
C HIS A 46 -1.58 25.49 3.07
N SER A 47 -1.05 26.66 2.69
CA SER A 47 -0.26 26.86 1.46
C SER A 47 0.92 25.91 1.30
N ASP A 48 1.55 25.57 2.43
CA ASP A 48 2.78 24.76 2.42
C ASP A 48 2.51 23.26 2.60
N PHE A 49 1.31 22.87 3.00
CA PHE A 49 0.98 21.48 3.30
C PHE A 49 -0.03 20.87 2.32
N THR A 50 -1.08 21.60 1.98
CA THR A 50 -2.17 21.03 1.18
C THR A 50 -1.70 20.60 -0.21
N ASN A 51 -1.81 19.31 -0.49
CA ASN A 51 -1.48 18.73 -1.79
C ASN A 51 -2.55 17.72 -2.29
N VAL A 52 -3.67 17.62 -1.59
CA VAL A 52 -4.83 16.83 -2.06
C VAL A 52 -5.45 17.52 -3.27
N THR A 53 -5.68 16.77 -4.34
CA THR A 53 -6.21 17.29 -5.61
C THR A 53 -7.68 16.93 -5.80
N PRO A 54 -8.44 17.64 -6.67
CA PRO A 54 -9.80 17.26 -7.01
C PRO A 54 -9.94 15.84 -7.55
N THR A 55 -8.95 15.35 -8.29
CA THR A 55 -8.90 13.97 -8.78
C THR A 55 -8.93 12.97 -7.62
N ILE A 56 -8.11 13.21 -6.59
CA ILE A 56 -8.06 12.35 -5.41
C ILE A 56 -9.35 12.44 -4.59
N THR A 57 -9.89 13.65 -4.39
CA THR A 57 -11.15 13.80 -3.64
C THR A 57 -12.35 13.13 -4.32
N SER A 58 -12.34 13.01 -5.65
CA SER A 58 -13.40 12.30 -6.39
C SER A 58 -13.46 10.80 -6.12
N HIS A 59 -12.40 10.21 -5.57
CA HIS A 59 -12.35 8.80 -5.21
C HIS A 59 -12.85 8.49 -3.81
N LEU A 60 -12.88 9.48 -2.91
CA LEU A 60 -13.19 9.30 -1.48
C LEU A 60 -14.55 8.63 -1.20
N SER A 61 -15.55 8.88 -2.06
CA SER A 61 -16.91 8.33 -1.89
C SER A 61 -17.12 6.95 -2.53
N ARG A 62 -16.14 6.42 -3.26
CA ARG A 62 -16.35 5.21 -4.04
C ARG A 62 -16.39 3.94 -3.23
N GLN A 63 -15.60 3.84 -2.16
CA GLN A 63 -15.60 2.75 -1.16
C GLN A 63 -15.80 1.35 -1.80
N LEU A 64 -14.97 1.02 -2.81
CA LEU A 64 -15.14 -0.19 -3.64
C LEU A 64 -15.05 -1.49 -2.81
N HIS A 65 -14.37 -1.45 -1.67
CA HIS A 65 -14.30 -2.56 -0.73
C HIS A 65 -15.64 -2.89 -0.07
N LEU A 66 -16.60 -1.96 -0.05
CA LEU A 66 -17.96 -2.22 0.47
C LEU A 66 -18.92 -2.75 -0.58
N ASN A 67 -18.59 -2.63 -1.86
CA ASN A 67 -19.44 -3.12 -2.95
C ASN A 67 -19.27 -4.65 -3.11
N LYS A 68 -20.29 -5.42 -2.75
CA LYS A 68 -20.29 -6.89 -2.78
C LYS A 68 -20.12 -7.50 -4.16
N ASP A 69 -20.49 -6.77 -5.21
CA ASP A 69 -20.37 -7.20 -6.60
C ASP A 69 -19.13 -6.60 -7.29
N HIS A 70 -18.20 -6.02 -6.52
CA HIS A 70 -16.93 -5.52 -7.02
C HIS A 70 -15.79 -6.49 -6.64
N PRO A 71 -14.78 -6.71 -7.50
CA PRO A 71 -13.65 -7.61 -7.19
C PRO A 71 -13.02 -7.40 -5.82
N ILE A 72 -12.83 -6.15 -5.40
CA ILE A 72 -12.28 -5.80 -4.08
C ILE A 72 -13.23 -6.24 -2.95
N GLY A 73 -14.53 -5.95 -3.06
CA GLY A 73 -15.51 -6.36 -2.06
C GLY A 73 -15.69 -7.88 -1.98
N ILE A 74 -15.67 -8.57 -3.12
CA ILE A 74 -15.72 -10.04 -3.19
C ILE A 74 -14.51 -10.65 -2.47
N LEU A 75 -13.29 -10.15 -2.76
CA LEU A 75 -12.06 -10.63 -2.13
C LEU A 75 -12.07 -10.35 -0.62
N ARG A 76 -12.48 -9.13 -0.19
CA ARG A 76 -12.61 -8.79 1.22
C ARG A 76 -13.53 -9.77 1.96
N GLU A 77 -14.74 -10.00 1.44
CA GLU A 77 -15.69 -10.93 2.07
C GLU A 77 -15.17 -12.36 2.11
N LEU A 78 -14.46 -12.79 1.07
CA LEU A 78 -13.85 -14.11 1.01
C LEU A 78 -12.85 -14.32 2.16
N ILE A 79 -11.98 -13.34 2.40
CA ILE A 79 -10.97 -13.41 3.47
C ILE A 79 -11.63 -13.33 4.84
N GLU A 80 -12.56 -12.40 5.05
CA GLU A 80 -13.30 -12.24 6.32
C GLU A 80 -14.05 -13.52 6.70
N LYS A 81 -14.77 -14.11 5.74
CA LYS A 81 -15.50 -15.38 5.95
C LYS A 81 -14.53 -16.52 6.28
N LYS A 82 -13.39 -16.59 5.58
CA LYS A 82 -12.41 -17.67 5.80
C LYS A 82 -11.78 -17.62 7.16
N LEU A 83 -11.28 -16.46 7.60
CA LEU A 83 -10.69 -16.30 8.94
C LEU A 83 -11.73 -16.57 10.04
N ASN A 84 -12.93 -16.02 9.92
CA ASN A 84 -14.02 -16.25 10.89
C ASN A 84 -14.63 -17.66 10.84
N SER A 85 -14.26 -18.49 9.87
CA SER A 85 -14.65 -19.90 9.85
C SER A 85 -13.89 -20.75 10.90
N VAL A 86 -12.79 -20.24 11.44
CA VAL A 86 -11.98 -20.93 12.46
C VAL A 86 -12.69 -20.91 13.82
N ASP A 87 -13.02 -19.70 14.33
CA ASP A 87 -13.54 -19.53 15.69
C ASP A 87 -14.37 -18.25 15.91
N LYS A 88 -14.67 -17.50 14.85
CA LYS A 88 -15.43 -16.24 14.88
C LYS A 88 -14.80 -15.15 15.78
N SER A 89 -13.49 -15.16 15.96
CA SER A 89 -12.80 -14.24 16.87
C SER A 89 -12.56 -12.84 16.29
N PHE A 90 -12.79 -12.64 14.99
CA PHE A 90 -12.49 -11.37 14.34
C PHE A 90 -13.72 -10.46 14.22
N THR A 91 -13.63 -9.26 14.78
CA THR A 91 -14.56 -8.15 14.53
C THR A 91 -14.15 -7.40 13.27
N THR A 92 -15.11 -7.06 12.42
CA THR A 92 -14.82 -6.35 11.15
C THR A 92 -15.11 -4.86 11.25
N PHE A 93 -14.14 -4.04 10.78
CA PHE A 93 -14.22 -2.58 10.75
C PHE A 93 -13.96 -2.07 9.32
N ASN A 94 -15.01 -1.81 8.55
CA ASN A 94 -14.88 -1.46 7.14
C ASN A 94 -15.38 -0.03 6.79
N ASN A 95 -15.73 0.78 7.82
CA ASN A 95 -16.40 2.07 7.60
C ASN A 95 -15.62 3.28 8.16
N PHE A 96 -14.32 3.13 8.43
CA PHE A 96 -13.51 4.23 8.91
C PHE A 96 -13.35 5.34 7.88
N LYS A 97 -13.44 6.58 8.34
CA LYS A 97 -13.25 7.77 7.51
C LYS A 97 -11.81 7.86 6.98
N PRO A 98 -11.60 8.35 5.75
CA PRO A 98 -10.28 8.36 5.12
C PRO A 98 -9.32 9.41 5.68
N VAL A 99 -9.85 10.47 6.32
CA VAL A 99 -9.03 11.52 6.91
C VAL A 99 -8.61 11.13 8.31
N VAL A 100 -7.30 11.12 8.53
CA VAL A 100 -6.67 10.81 9.81
C VAL A 100 -5.73 11.92 10.24
N THR A 101 -5.37 11.93 11.51
CA THR A 101 -4.34 12.82 12.03
C THR A 101 -2.95 12.30 11.69
N LYS A 102 -1.98 13.21 11.66
CA LYS A 102 -0.56 12.87 11.53
C LYS A 102 -0.12 11.88 12.63
N PHE A 103 -0.64 12.07 13.85
CA PHE A 103 -0.41 11.17 14.98
C PHE A 103 -0.89 9.76 14.67
N GLN A 104 -2.16 9.58 14.24
CA GLN A 104 -2.72 8.27 13.92
C GLN A 104 -1.93 7.56 12.80
N ASN A 105 -1.55 8.30 11.76
CA ASN A 105 -0.93 7.68 10.59
C ASN A 105 0.56 7.36 10.77
N PHE A 106 1.25 8.06 11.67
CA PHE A 106 2.70 7.95 11.81
C PHE A 106 3.17 7.82 13.26
N ASP A 107 2.85 8.80 14.12
CA ASP A 107 3.50 8.90 15.43
C ASP A 107 3.10 7.75 16.37
N SER A 108 1.81 7.38 16.36
CA SER A 108 1.28 6.25 17.15
C SER A 108 1.87 4.90 16.76
N LEU A 109 2.41 4.80 15.54
CA LEU A 109 3.00 3.58 14.97
C LEU A 109 4.54 3.60 15.01
N GLY A 110 5.14 4.59 15.65
CA GLY A 110 6.59 4.67 15.80
C GLY A 110 7.37 5.04 14.53
N PHE A 111 6.73 5.63 13.52
CA PHE A 111 7.46 6.14 12.36
C PHE A 111 8.44 7.22 12.77
N PRO A 112 9.73 7.12 12.42
CA PRO A 112 10.70 8.18 12.61
C PRO A 112 10.26 9.49 11.93
N GLU A 113 10.64 10.65 12.48
CA GLU A 113 10.27 11.95 11.91
C GLU A 113 10.78 12.15 10.48
N ASN A 114 11.93 11.57 10.14
CA ASN A 114 12.55 11.63 8.83
C ASN A 114 12.19 10.46 7.91
N HIS A 115 11.19 9.64 8.27
CA HIS A 115 10.78 8.51 7.44
C HIS A 115 10.25 8.99 6.08
N PRO A 116 10.67 8.40 4.95
CA PRO A 116 10.23 8.82 3.60
C PRO A 116 8.71 8.89 3.42
N GLY A 117 7.97 7.94 4.00
CA GLY A 117 6.50 7.92 3.95
C GLY A 117 5.81 9.15 4.56
N ARG A 118 6.52 9.95 5.38
CA ARG A 118 6.00 11.25 5.88
C ARG A 118 6.19 12.39 4.87
N SER A 119 6.91 12.14 3.79
CA SER A 119 7.18 13.16 2.77
C SER A 119 5.88 13.58 2.07
N LYS A 120 5.80 14.86 1.71
CA LYS A 120 4.73 15.38 0.86
C LYS A 120 4.81 14.85 -0.57
N SER A 121 5.95 14.26 -0.98
CA SER A 121 6.08 13.54 -2.25
C SER A 121 5.29 12.24 -2.26
N ASP A 122 5.05 11.62 -1.09
CA ASP A 122 4.44 10.30 -0.98
C ASP A 122 3.05 10.34 -0.34
N THR A 123 2.76 11.35 0.47
CA THR A 123 1.54 11.48 1.27
C THR A 123 0.66 12.64 0.83
N TYR A 124 -0.65 12.44 0.78
CA TYR A 124 -1.66 13.48 0.54
C TYR A 124 -2.03 14.17 1.84
N TYR A 125 -1.47 15.36 2.07
CA TYR A 125 -1.77 16.21 3.21
C TYR A 125 -2.93 17.18 2.93
N ILE A 126 -3.86 17.28 3.86
CA ILE A 126 -4.92 18.31 3.89
C ILE A 126 -4.36 19.59 4.50
N ASN A 127 -3.64 19.46 5.63
CA ASN A 127 -2.87 20.52 6.29
C ASN A 127 -1.78 19.89 7.15
N GLU A 128 -1.15 20.65 8.03
CA GLU A 128 -0.06 20.16 8.89
C GLU A 128 -0.46 19.04 9.86
N ASN A 129 -1.76 18.94 10.22
CA ASN A 129 -2.28 18.00 11.22
C ASN A 129 -3.07 16.84 10.62
N TYR A 130 -3.64 17.02 9.42
CA TYR A 130 -4.53 16.07 8.78
C TYR A 130 -4.04 15.65 7.40
N LEU A 131 -4.24 14.37 7.10
CA LEU A 131 -3.87 13.75 5.82
C LEU A 131 -4.88 12.66 5.44
N LEU A 132 -4.83 12.21 4.20
CA LEU A 132 -5.50 10.98 3.80
C LEU A 132 -4.65 9.80 4.22
N ARG A 133 -5.23 8.79 4.90
CA ARG A 133 -4.48 7.63 5.43
C ARG A 133 -3.65 6.96 4.35
N THR A 134 -2.40 6.65 4.65
CA THR A 134 -1.49 5.98 3.72
C THR A 134 -1.49 4.45 3.88
N HIS A 135 -2.09 3.95 4.94
CA HIS A 135 -2.29 2.54 5.28
C HIS A 135 -3.43 2.38 6.29
N THR A 136 -3.95 1.18 6.42
CA THR A 136 -5.04 0.87 7.35
C THR A 136 -4.61 0.89 8.81
N SER A 137 -3.32 0.67 9.10
CA SER A 137 -2.75 0.71 10.47
C SER A 137 -2.90 2.08 11.16
N ALA A 138 -3.26 3.15 10.41
CA ALA A 138 -3.65 4.43 11.00
C ALA A 138 -4.84 4.30 11.99
N HIS A 139 -5.62 3.23 11.89
CA HIS A 139 -6.75 2.91 12.77
C HIS A 139 -6.45 1.77 13.76
N GLU A 140 -5.23 1.25 13.79
CA GLU A 140 -4.85 0.08 14.57
C GLU A 140 -5.13 0.29 16.08
N ALA A 141 -4.71 1.42 16.65
CA ALA A 141 -4.95 1.73 18.05
C ALA A 141 -6.44 1.81 18.39
N GLU A 142 -7.26 2.38 17.48
CA GLU A 142 -8.71 2.48 17.63
C GLU A 142 -9.37 1.10 17.54
N CYS A 143 -8.94 0.25 16.60
CA CYS A 143 -9.42 -1.12 16.49
C CYS A 143 -9.09 -1.95 17.72
N PHE A 144 -7.85 -1.87 18.21
CA PHE A 144 -7.45 -2.56 19.44
C PHE A 144 -8.25 -2.10 20.66
N GLN A 145 -8.49 -0.80 20.79
CA GLN A 145 -9.31 -0.26 21.88
C GLN A 145 -10.74 -0.84 21.86
N GLN A 146 -11.34 -1.01 20.68
CA GLN A 146 -12.70 -1.55 20.54
C GLN A 146 -12.78 -3.05 20.84
N ILE A 147 -11.72 -3.84 20.60
CA ILE A 147 -11.73 -5.29 20.87
C ILE A 147 -11.15 -5.66 22.23
N LYS A 148 -10.72 -4.70 23.03
CA LYS A 148 -10.09 -4.95 24.33
C LYS A 148 -11.03 -5.63 25.35
N GLU A 149 -12.31 -5.35 25.27
CA GLU A 149 -13.30 -5.89 26.19
C GLU A 149 -13.43 -7.42 26.02
N GLY A 150 -13.42 -8.14 27.13
CA GLY A 150 -13.55 -9.60 27.15
C GLY A 150 -12.27 -10.39 26.87
N LEU A 151 -11.11 -9.73 26.73
CA LEU A 151 -9.82 -10.38 26.44
C LEU A 151 -9.35 -11.34 27.54
N ASP A 152 -9.87 -11.22 28.76
CA ASP A 152 -9.50 -12.10 29.87
C ASP A 152 -9.95 -13.54 29.66
N ALA A 153 -11.08 -13.75 28.99
CA ALA A 153 -11.69 -15.06 28.80
C ALA A 153 -11.38 -15.68 27.44
N GLU A 154 -11.13 -14.87 26.42
CA GLU A 154 -10.92 -15.31 25.02
C GLU A 154 -9.93 -14.40 24.28
N SER A 155 -9.33 -14.92 23.22
CA SER A 155 -8.56 -14.09 22.28
C SER A 155 -9.49 -13.23 21.45
N LYS A 156 -9.00 -12.06 21.07
CA LYS A 156 -9.74 -11.11 20.22
C LYS A 156 -8.94 -10.74 18.99
N GLY A 157 -9.63 -10.55 17.90
CA GLY A 157 -9.05 -10.07 16.66
C GLY A 157 -9.92 -9.04 15.98
N TYR A 158 -9.32 -8.27 15.07
CA TYR A 158 -10.05 -7.41 14.17
C TYR A 158 -9.59 -7.61 12.72
N LEU A 159 -10.46 -7.28 11.77
CA LEU A 159 -10.16 -7.10 10.36
C LEU A 159 -10.65 -5.72 9.97
N ILE A 160 -9.80 -4.94 9.33
CA ILE A 160 -10.16 -3.65 8.76
C ILE A 160 -9.87 -3.67 7.26
N SER A 161 -10.82 -3.21 6.45
CA SER A 161 -10.59 -2.97 5.03
C SER A 161 -10.97 -1.55 4.67
N ALA A 162 -10.07 -0.87 3.98
CA ALA A 162 -10.29 0.51 3.58
C ALA A 162 -9.46 0.89 2.35
N ASP A 163 -9.89 1.96 1.69
CA ASP A 163 -9.12 2.71 0.73
C ASP A 163 -7.95 3.45 1.40
N VAL A 164 -6.79 3.42 0.77
CA VAL A 164 -5.58 4.13 1.21
C VAL A 164 -5.02 4.98 0.08
N TYR A 165 -4.26 6.01 0.43
CA TYR A 165 -3.92 7.10 -0.48
C TYR A 165 -2.42 7.35 -0.44
N ARG A 166 -1.74 7.13 -1.58
CA ARG A 166 -0.30 7.41 -1.74
C ARG A 166 -0.06 8.13 -3.04
N ARG A 167 0.84 9.08 -3.03
CA ARG A 167 1.38 9.64 -4.26
C ARG A 167 2.39 8.63 -4.81
N ASP A 168 2.10 8.09 -5.97
CA ASP A 168 2.82 6.96 -6.52
C ASP A 168 3.03 7.10 -8.03
N GLU A 169 3.81 6.20 -8.61
CA GLU A 169 4.02 6.10 -10.04
C GLU A 169 2.71 5.84 -10.78
N ILE A 170 2.72 6.02 -12.10
CA ILE A 170 1.59 5.70 -12.98
C ILE A 170 2.01 4.55 -13.88
N ASP A 171 1.46 3.37 -13.60
CA ASP A 171 1.60 2.19 -14.45
C ASP A 171 0.36 1.29 -14.33
N ARG A 172 0.44 0.07 -14.87
CA ARG A 172 -0.69 -0.89 -14.83
C ARG A 172 -0.98 -1.48 -13.45
N THR A 173 -0.07 -1.31 -12.50
CA THR A 173 -0.12 -1.95 -11.18
C THR A 173 -0.17 -0.96 -10.03
N HIS A 174 0.11 0.34 -10.29
CA HIS A 174 0.09 1.41 -9.30
C HIS A 174 -1.02 2.42 -9.59
N TYR A 175 -1.74 2.77 -8.56
CA TYR A 175 -2.80 3.77 -8.58
C TYR A 175 -2.77 4.57 -7.25
N PRO A 176 -3.05 5.87 -7.26
CA PRO A 176 -2.88 6.71 -6.06
C PRO A 176 -3.86 6.38 -4.94
N VAL A 177 -4.90 5.66 -5.25
CA VAL A 177 -5.89 5.15 -4.30
C VAL A 177 -6.02 3.65 -4.53
N PHE A 178 -5.77 2.87 -3.50
CA PHE A 178 -5.91 1.42 -3.55
C PHE A 178 -6.48 0.92 -2.22
N HIS A 179 -6.73 -0.38 -2.11
CA HIS A 179 -7.38 -0.94 -0.92
C HIS A 179 -6.42 -1.85 -0.16
N GLN A 180 -6.42 -1.70 1.15
CA GLN A 180 -5.72 -2.60 2.04
C GLN A 180 -6.71 -3.31 2.96
N MET A 181 -6.39 -4.54 3.30
CA MET A 181 -6.94 -5.22 4.46
C MET A 181 -5.83 -5.40 5.49
N GLU A 182 -6.13 -5.08 6.74
CA GLU A 182 -5.29 -5.41 7.87
C GLU A 182 -6.05 -6.30 8.81
N GLY A 183 -5.34 -7.20 9.47
CA GLY A 183 -5.88 -8.03 10.54
C GLY A 183 -4.89 -8.13 11.68
N ALA A 184 -5.43 -8.17 12.88
CA ALA A 184 -4.64 -8.40 14.08
C ALA A 184 -5.38 -9.33 15.03
N ARG A 185 -4.63 -10.03 15.88
CA ARG A 185 -5.18 -10.86 16.94
C ARG A 185 -4.32 -10.74 18.20
N ILE A 186 -4.96 -10.70 19.35
CA ILE A 186 -4.32 -10.48 20.66
C ILE A 186 -4.78 -11.50 21.68
N TRP A 187 -3.89 -11.78 22.64
CA TRP A 187 -4.10 -12.66 23.80
C TRP A 187 -3.56 -11.99 25.06
N LYS A 188 -4.17 -12.29 26.20
CA LYS A 188 -3.49 -12.03 27.47
C LYS A 188 -2.23 -12.87 27.56
N ARG A 189 -1.13 -12.27 27.95
CA ARG A 189 0.20 -12.91 27.98
C ARG A 189 0.29 -14.11 28.90
N ASN A 190 -0.42 -14.11 30.03
CA ASN A 190 -0.45 -15.22 30.97
C ASN A 190 -1.32 -16.41 30.52
N ASN A 191 -1.86 -16.39 29.29
CA ASN A 191 -2.77 -17.41 28.77
C ASN A 191 -2.19 -18.12 27.52
N SER A 192 -0.99 -18.70 27.69
CA SER A 192 -0.31 -19.44 26.60
C SER A 192 -1.08 -20.69 26.17
N GLU A 193 -1.87 -21.31 27.07
CA GLU A 193 -2.73 -22.44 26.74
C GLU A 193 -3.82 -22.05 25.75
N LEU A 194 -4.43 -20.88 25.90
CA LEU A 194 -5.42 -20.38 24.95
C LEU A 194 -4.81 -20.16 23.57
N LEU A 195 -3.63 -19.54 23.49
CA LEU A 195 -2.92 -19.35 22.22
C LEU A 195 -2.59 -20.68 21.53
N GLN A 196 -2.13 -21.68 22.29
CA GLN A 196 -1.87 -23.03 21.76
C GLN A 196 -3.16 -23.71 21.25
N ASN A 197 -4.27 -23.58 21.99
CA ASN A 197 -5.56 -24.13 21.60
C ASN A 197 -6.10 -23.47 20.31
N ASP A 198 -5.96 -22.16 20.17
CA ASP A 198 -6.34 -21.42 18.97
C ASP A 198 -5.47 -21.82 17.77
N LEU A 199 -4.15 -22.01 17.97
CA LEU A 199 -3.26 -22.53 16.94
C LEU A 199 -3.69 -23.93 16.47
N ASN A 200 -4.04 -24.83 17.38
CA ASN A 200 -4.48 -26.20 17.03
C ASN A 200 -5.77 -26.18 16.19
N LYS A 201 -6.75 -25.31 16.53
CA LYS A 201 -7.98 -25.12 15.72
C LYS A 201 -7.64 -24.63 14.32
N LEU A 202 -6.76 -23.62 14.22
CA LEU A 202 -6.33 -23.03 12.98
C LEU A 202 -5.62 -24.03 12.06
N GLU A 203 -4.67 -24.81 12.60
CA GLU A 203 -3.93 -25.84 11.85
C GLU A 203 -4.87 -26.92 11.28
N LYS A 204 -5.90 -27.31 12.02
CA LYS A 204 -6.92 -28.23 11.54
C LYS A 204 -7.65 -27.66 10.31
N VAL A 205 -8.14 -26.43 10.39
CA VAL A 205 -8.84 -25.77 9.28
C VAL A 205 -7.92 -25.56 8.08
N LEU A 206 -6.65 -25.19 8.31
CA LEU A 206 -5.65 -25.02 7.26
C LEU A 206 -5.38 -26.34 6.53
N THR A 207 -5.21 -27.44 7.26
CA THR A 207 -5.00 -28.77 6.67
C THR A 207 -6.20 -29.18 5.79
N GLU A 208 -7.42 -28.92 6.25
CA GLU A 208 -8.63 -29.18 5.48
C GLU A 208 -8.74 -28.31 4.23
N SER A 209 -8.17 -27.08 4.27
CA SER A 209 -8.22 -26.14 3.15
C SER A 209 -7.26 -26.46 2.01
N GLN A 210 -6.21 -27.27 2.25
CA GLN A 210 -5.19 -27.62 1.26
C GLN A 210 -5.58 -28.81 0.34
N LYS A 211 -6.87 -29.10 0.21
CA LYS A 211 -7.35 -30.23 -0.60
C LYS A 211 -7.14 -30.08 -2.10
N ASN A 212 -7.21 -28.85 -2.61
CA ASN A 212 -7.10 -28.55 -4.06
C ASN A 212 -5.72 -28.05 -4.46
N ILE A 213 -5.00 -27.37 -3.57
CA ILE A 213 -3.66 -26.89 -3.79
C ILE A 213 -2.83 -27.06 -2.52
N ILE A 214 -1.67 -27.66 -2.65
CA ILE A 214 -0.74 -27.89 -1.55
C ILE A 214 0.16 -26.66 -1.40
N LEU A 215 0.17 -26.07 -0.23
CA LEU A 215 1.13 -25.00 0.10
C LEU A 215 2.48 -25.62 0.45
N LYS A 216 3.54 -25.19 -0.23
CA LYS A 216 4.92 -25.66 -0.02
C LYS A 216 5.83 -24.51 0.35
N CYS A 217 6.21 -24.46 1.62
CA CYS A 217 7.23 -23.52 2.07
C CYS A 217 8.60 -23.94 1.52
N VAL A 218 9.26 -23.04 0.80
CA VAL A 218 10.61 -23.28 0.23
C VAL A 218 11.70 -22.54 1.00
N ARG A 219 11.33 -21.54 1.80
CA ARG A 219 12.20 -20.81 2.72
C ARG A 219 11.37 -20.24 3.87
N ASP A 220 11.84 -20.44 5.09
CA ASP A 220 11.24 -19.86 6.30
C ASP A 220 12.38 -19.26 7.14
N ASP A 221 12.50 -17.94 7.11
CA ASP A 221 13.49 -17.24 7.92
C ASP A 221 13.14 -17.36 9.40
N PRO A 222 14.14 -17.51 10.29
CA PRO A 222 13.91 -17.82 11.70
C PRO A 222 13.05 -16.76 12.41
N GLU A 223 12.27 -17.21 13.39
CA GLU A 223 11.39 -16.39 14.20
C GLU A 223 12.13 -15.37 15.06
N ILE A 224 13.36 -15.67 15.45
CA ILE A 224 14.19 -14.80 16.28
C ILE A 224 15.56 -14.67 15.64
N ASP A 225 15.92 -13.43 15.30
CA ASP A 225 17.26 -13.05 14.92
C ASP A 225 17.66 -11.82 15.74
N PRO A 226 18.65 -11.95 16.66
CA PRO A 226 18.99 -10.85 17.57
C PRO A 226 19.47 -9.57 16.90
N VAL A 227 19.89 -9.63 15.63
CA VAL A 227 20.49 -8.51 14.90
C VAL A 227 19.53 -7.93 13.88
N GLU A 228 18.93 -8.79 13.05
CA GLU A 228 18.14 -8.34 11.90
C GLU A 228 16.63 -8.36 12.15
N ASN A 229 16.17 -9.19 13.09
CA ASN A 229 14.74 -9.32 13.41
C ASN A 229 14.54 -9.63 14.89
N PRO A 230 14.90 -8.69 15.80
CA PRO A 230 14.93 -8.95 17.24
C PRO A 230 13.53 -9.10 17.82
N LYS A 231 13.40 -9.98 18.80
CA LYS A 231 12.21 -10.05 19.65
C LYS A 231 12.14 -8.85 20.60
N GLN A 232 10.95 -8.53 21.05
CA GLN A 232 10.74 -7.55 22.12
C GLN A 232 11.22 -8.10 23.47
N THR A 233 11.83 -7.26 24.29
CA THR A 233 12.50 -7.69 25.54
C THR A 233 11.58 -8.34 26.56
N TYR A 234 10.30 -7.99 26.58
CA TYR A 234 9.32 -8.54 27.49
C TYR A 234 8.81 -9.95 27.08
N MET A 235 9.00 -10.34 25.82
CA MET A 235 8.55 -11.63 25.30
C MET A 235 9.58 -12.72 25.53
N SER A 236 9.15 -13.89 25.98
CA SER A 236 9.94 -15.12 25.97
C SER A 236 10.05 -15.67 24.52
N ASP A 237 11.06 -16.52 24.28
CA ASP A 237 11.23 -17.17 22.98
C ASP A 237 10.02 -18.04 22.62
N GLN A 238 9.44 -18.72 23.60
CA GLN A 238 8.25 -19.55 23.40
C GLN A 238 7.02 -18.73 23.00
N GLU A 239 6.80 -17.56 23.62
CA GLU A 239 5.72 -16.66 23.26
C GLU A 239 5.88 -16.14 21.82
N VAL A 240 7.12 -15.77 21.43
CA VAL A 240 7.40 -15.33 20.05
C VAL A 240 7.12 -16.45 19.06
N ILE A 241 7.63 -17.66 19.29
CA ILE A 241 7.44 -18.82 18.41
C ILE A 241 5.95 -19.16 18.26
N LEU A 242 5.19 -19.22 19.36
CA LEU A 242 3.77 -19.55 19.30
C LEU A 242 2.95 -18.47 18.58
N CYS A 243 3.20 -17.20 18.91
CA CYS A 243 2.46 -16.07 18.34
C CYS A 243 2.77 -15.88 16.85
N SER A 244 4.05 -15.97 16.46
CA SER A 244 4.46 -15.90 15.05
C SER A 244 3.94 -17.10 14.26
N LYS A 245 3.95 -18.30 14.83
CA LYS A 245 3.37 -19.48 14.18
C LYS A 245 1.88 -19.33 13.93
N HIS A 246 1.11 -18.84 14.93
CA HIS A 246 -0.31 -18.56 14.74
C HIS A 246 -0.56 -17.53 13.63
N MET A 247 0.22 -16.45 13.58
CA MET A 247 0.19 -15.44 12.53
C MET A 247 0.46 -16.04 11.15
N LYS A 248 1.58 -16.75 10.99
CA LYS A 248 1.97 -17.40 9.73
C LYS A 248 0.88 -18.35 9.24
N ARG A 249 0.31 -19.20 10.12
CA ARG A 249 -0.79 -20.12 9.76
C ARG A 249 -2.08 -19.38 9.37
N SER A 250 -2.39 -18.24 10.00
CA SER A 250 -3.56 -17.42 9.62
C SER A 250 -3.39 -16.86 8.20
N ILE A 251 -2.21 -16.38 7.85
CA ILE A 251 -1.92 -15.85 6.52
C ILE A 251 -1.87 -16.98 5.48
N GLU A 252 -1.28 -18.11 5.80
CA GLU A 252 -1.31 -19.30 4.94
C GLU A 252 -2.74 -19.78 4.67
N LEU A 253 -3.66 -19.65 5.64
CA LEU A 253 -5.08 -19.96 5.45
C LEU A 253 -5.74 -19.01 4.43
N ILE A 254 -5.42 -17.71 4.49
CA ILE A 254 -5.89 -16.71 3.51
C ILE A 254 -5.37 -17.09 2.11
N ILE A 255 -4.07 -17.33 2.00
CA ILE A 255 -3.43 -17.70 0.71
C ILE A 255 -4.04 -18.98 0.16
N SER A 256 -4.21 -20.00 1.01
CA SER A 256 -4.87 -21.25 0.61
C SER A 256 -6.26 -21.00 0.03
N GLU A 257 -7.09 -20.18 0.68
CA GLU A 257 -8.43 -19.87 0.19
C GLU A 257 -8.41 -19.12 -1.14
N VAL A 258 -7.59 -18.06 -1.25
CA VAL A 258 -7.48 -17.24 -2.48
C VAL A 258 -7.04 -18.11 -3.66
N PHE A 259 -5.98 -18.92 -3.49
CA PHE A 259 -5.46 -19.73 -4.58
C PHE A 259 -6.31 -20.96 -4.88
N ASN A 260 -7.01 -21.54 -3.89
CA ASN A 260 -8.04 -22.56 -4.15
C ASN A 260 -9.14 -22.00 -5.05
N ARG A 261 -9.63 -20.78 -4.79
CA ARG A 261 -10.63 -20.12 -5.64
C ARG A 261 -10.07 -19.81 -7.03
N LYS A 262 -8.81 -19.38 -7.10
CA LYS A 262 -8.13 -19.16 -8.38
C LYS A 262 -8.07 -20.42 -9.21
N VAL A 263 -7.61 -21.53 -8.63
CA VAL A 263 -7.50 -22.84 -9.28
C VAL A 263 -8.86 -23.33 -9.74
N GLN A 264 -9.89 -23.25 -8.91
CA GLN A 264 -11.26 -23.64 -9.27
C GLN A 264 -11.85 -22.83 -10.44
N SER A 265 -11.37 -21.59 -10.64
CA SER A 265 -11.79 -20.74 -11.77
C SER A 265 -11.07 -21.06 -13.09
N MET A 266 -10.01 -21.86 -13.06
CA MET A 266 -9.22 -22.25 -14.24
C MET A 266 -9.93 -23.37 -14.99
N LYS A 267 -10.14 -23.19 -16.30
CA LYS A 267 -10.84 -24.17 -17.14
C LYS A 267 -9.98 -25.30 -17.66
N ASP A 268 -8.66 -25.05 -17.78
CA ASP A 268 -7.71 -26.04 -18.28
C ASP A 268 -7.02 -26.70 -17.10
N GLU A 269 -7.39 -27.96 -16.83
CA GLU A 269 -6.84 -28.76 -15.73
C GLU A 269 -5.32 -28.99 -15.87
N ASN A 270 -4.78 -28.93 -17.08
CA ASN A 270 -3.33 -29.09 -17.30
C ASN A 270 -2.51 -27.88 -16.84
N LEU A 271 -3.14 -26.70 -16.73
CA LEU A 271 -2.53 -25.47 -16.24
C LEU A 271 -2.71 -25.25 -14.74
N VAL A 272 -3.48 -26.12 -14.08
CA VAL A 272 -3.73 -26.02 -12.63
C VAL A 272 -2.49 -26.47 -11.87
N PRO A 273 -1.84 -25.58 -11.10
CA PRO A 273 -0.71 -25.97 -10.26
C PRO A 273 -1.19 -26.87 -9.11
N LYS A 274 -0.57 -28.03 -8.94
CA LYS A 274 -0.85 -28.92 -7.80
C LYS A 274 -0.23 -28.40 -6.50
N GLU A 275 0.78 -27.57 -6.62
CA GLU A 275 1.60 -27.06 -5.53
C GLU A 275 1.80 -25.54 -5.72
N LEU A 276 1.61 -24.79 -4.64
CA LEU A 276 1.93 -23.37 -4.58
C LEU A 276 3.14 -23.18 -3.69
N LYS A 277 4.26 -22.75 -4.28
CA LYS A 277 5.48 -22.44 -3.54
C LYS A 277 5.36 -21.06 -2.90
N TYR A 278 5.77 -20.95 -1.65
CA TYR A 278 5.86 -19.68 -0.93
C TYR A 278 7.11 -19.64 -0.05
N ARG A 279 7.47 -18.45 0.39
CA ARG A 279 8.58 -18.24 1.32
C ARG A 279 8.24 -17.15 2.33
N TRP A 280 8.77 -17.30 3.53
CA TRP A 280 8.79 -16.30 4.57
C TRP A 280 10.16 -15.63 4.59
N VAL A 281 10.19 -14.32 4.41
CA VAL A 281 11.41 -13.50 4.43
C VAL A 281 11.32 -12.45 5.52
N LYS A 282 12.43 -12.19 6.21
CA LYS A 282 12.49 -11.13 7.22
C LYS A 282 12.17 -9.78 6.58
N ALA A 283 11.42 -8.97 7.31
CA ALA A 283 11.05 -7.61 6.92
C ALA A 283 11.18 -6.66 8.12
N TYR A 284 11.03 -5.38 7.86
CA TYR A 284 11.04 -4.36 8.91
C TYR A 284 9.85 -3.42 8.76
N PHE A 285 9.05 -3.34 9.82
CA PHE A 285 7.97 -2.37 9.96
C PHE A 285 8.09 -1.66 11.30
N PRO A 286 7.88 -0.32 11.37
CA PRO A 286 8.04 0.42 12.63
C PRO A 286 7.13 -0.04 13.77
N TRP A 287 5.97 -0.63 13.46
CA TRP A 287 4.95 -1.01 14.45
C TRP A 287 4.90 -2.51 14.77
N THR A 288 5.77 -3.33 14.18
CA THR A 288 5.90 -4.76 14.50
C THR A 288 7.35 -5.19 14.66
N THR A 289 7.61 -6.13 15.58
CA THR A 289 8.91 -6.81 15.70
C THR A 289 8.76 -8.09 16.52
N PRO A 290 9.30 -9.24 16.08
CA PRO A 290 9.87 -9.48 14.74
C PRO A 290 8.83 -9.40 13.62
N SER A 291 9.31 -9.22 12.39
CA SER A 291 8.46 -8.98 11.23
C SER A 291 8.87 -9.80 10.01
N TRP A 292 7.91 -10.11 9.14
CA TRP A 292 8.13 -10.88 7.90
C TRP A 292 7.25 -10.36 6.78
N GLU A 293 7.64 -10.78 5.57
CA GLU A 293 6.80 -10.77 4.39
C GLU A 293 6.61 -12.20 3.90
N ILE A 294 5.41 -12.50 3.37
CA ILE A 294 5.18 -13.73 2.64
C ILE A 294 5.13 -13.44 1.17
N GLU A 295 5.94 -14.19 0.42
CA GLU A 295 5.98 -14.13 -1.03
C GLU A 295 5.53 -15.48 -1.61
N VAL A 296 4.76 -15.41 -2.68
CA VAL A 296 4.22 -16.58 -3.39
C VAL A 296 4.81 -16.63 -4.79
N TRP A 297 5.25 -17.81 -5.23
CA TRP A 297 5.73 -18.02 -6.59
C TRP A 297 4.57 -18.12 -7.55
N TRP A 298 4.38 -17.10 -8.38
CA TRP A 298 3.29 -17.03 -9.34
C TRP A 298 3.76 -16.42 -10.67
N GLN A 299 3.37 -17.02 -11.80
CA GLN A 299 3.72 -16.57 -13.15
C GLN A 299 5.23 -16.34 -13.36
N ASN A 300 6.06 -17.24 -12.82
CA ASN A 300 7.53 -17.21 -12.90
C ASN A 300 8.21 -16.05 -12.15
N ASP A 301 7.55 -15.49 -11.13
CA ASP A 301 8.13 -14.48 -10.26
C ASP A 301 7.64 -14.62 -8.82
N TRP A 302 8.37 -14.00 -7.88
CA TRP A 302 7.98 -13.89 -6.49
C TRP A 302 7.04 -12.68 -6.29
N LEU A 303 5.81 -12.95 -5.90
CA LEU A 303 4.81 -11.95 -5.59
C LEU A 303 4.73 -11.77 -4.08
N GLU A 304 5.12 -10.60 -3.58
CA GLU A 304 4.82 -10.18 -2.21
C GLU A 304 3.31 -10.05 -2.04
N VAL A 305 2.77 -10.79 -1.07
CA VAL A 305 1.33 -10.85 -0.80
C VAL A 305 0.99 -10.08 0.47
N CYS A 306 1.81 -10.21 1.51
CA CYS A 306 1.46 -9.72 2.83
C CYS A 306 2.71 -9.41 3.66
N GLY A 307 2.74 -8.23 4.28
CA GLY A 307 3.64 -7.90 5.37
C GLY A 307 2.98 -8.17 6.72
N CYS A 308 3.74 -8.66 7.71
CA CYS A 308 3.20 -9.01 9.01
C CYS A 308 4.27 -9.00 10.11
N GLY A 309 3.83 -9.07 11.37
CA GLY A 309 4.75 -9.17 12.50
C GLY A 309 4.05 -9.18 13.84
N LEU A 310 4.82 -9.33 14.91
CA LEU A 310 4.31 -9.21 16.27
C LEU A 310 4.17 -7.74 16.64
N VAL A 311 2.98 -7.36 17.10
CA VAL A 311 2.63 -5.96 17.41
C VAL A 311 3.58 -5.41 18.46
N GLN A 312 4.16 -4.25 18.20
CA GLN A 312 5.02 -3.60 19.19
C GLN A 312 4.24 -3.15 20.42
N GLN A 313 4.84 -3.33 21.60
CA GLN A 313 4.20 -2.95 22.86
C GLN A 313 3.72 -1.49 22.86
N GLN A 314 4.47 -0.57 22.25
CA GLN A 314 4.08 0.83 22.20
C GLN A 314 2.74 1.05 21.50
N VAL A 315 2.42 0.25 20.48
CA VAL A 315 1.12 0.31 19.78
C VAL A 315 -0.01 -0.13 20.72
N LEU A 316 0.20 -1.21 21.49
CA LEU A 316 -0.76 -1.68 22.48
C LEU A 316 -0.94 -0.67 23.62
N LEU A 317 0.13 -0.03 24.08
CA LEU A 317 0.06 1.05 25.09
C LEU A 317 -0.74 2.25 24.57
N ASN A 318 -0.56 2.63 23.31
CA ASN A 318 -1.34 3.71 22.68
C ASN A 318 -2.84 3.36 22.57
N ALA A 319 -3.17 2.07 22.52
CA ALA A 319 -4.55 1.56 22.59
C ALA A 319 -5.07 1.37 24.03
N GLY A 320 -4.28 1.73 25.03
CA GLY A 320 -4.65 1.69 26.45
C GLY A 320 -4.50 0.33 27.13
N PHE A 321 -3.71 -0.59 26.57
CA PHE A 321 -3.34 -1.83 27.28
C PHE A 321 -2.26 -1.57 28.34
N GLU A 322 -2.20 -2.43 29.34
CA GLU A 322 -1.17 -2.37 30.36
C GLU A 322 0.17 -2.90 29.84
N THR A 323 1.26 -2.40 30.39
CA THR A 323 2.62 -2.84 30.04
C THR A 323 2.76 -4.35 30.22
N ASP A 324 3.40 -5.01 29.26
CA ASP A 324 3.71 -6.45 29.27
C ASP A 324 2.52 -7.40 29.47
N SER A 325 1.29 -6.89 29.31
CA SER A 325 0.08 -7.66 29.60
C SER A 325 -0.45 -8.47 28.43
N THR A 326 -0.10 -8.10 27.20
CA THR A 326 -0.75 -8.57 26.00
C THR A 326 0.27 -8.96 24.93
N LEU A 327 0.02 -10.09 24.26
CA LEU A 327 0.70 -10.54 23.05
C LEU A 327 -0.21 -10.36 21.85
N GLY A 328 0.35 -10.09 20.70
CA GLY A 328 -0.44 -9.99 19.48
C GLY A 328 0.40 -9.95 18.22
N TRP A 329 -0.26 -10.19 17.11
CA TRP A 329 0.28 -10.06 15.79
C TRP A 329 -0.65 -9.24 14.90
N ALA A 330 -0.06 -8.65 13.85
CA ALA A 330 -0.80 -7.95 12.81
C ALA A 330 -0.25 -8.31 11.41
N PHE A 331 -1.11 -8.19 10.40
CA PHE A 331 -0.74 -8.33 8.99
C PHE A 331 -1.42 -7.26 8.13
N GLY A 332 -0.80 -6.94 6.97
CA GLY A 332 -1.37 -6.06 5.96
C GLY A 332 -1.33 -6.67 4.56
N LEU A 333 -2.47 -6.67 3.86
CA LEU A 333 -2.64 -7.16 2.50
C LEU A 333 -2.98 -6.02 1.55
N GLY A 334 -2.36 -5.98 0.37
CA GLY A 334 -2.79 -5.15 -0.76
C GLY A 334 -3.92 -5.85 -1.53
N LEU A 335 -5.18 -5.44 -1.34
CA LEU A 335 -6.33 -6.12 -1.95
C LEU A 335 -6.36 -5.98 -3.48
N ASP A 336 -5.97 -4.83 -4.03
CA ASP A 336 -6.02 -4.58 -5.47
C ASP A 336 -5.12 -5.55 -6.25
N ARG A 337 -3.88 -5.75 -5.80
CA ARG A 337 -2.93 -6.67 -6.44
C ARG A 337 -3.44 -8.12 -6.41
N ILE A 338 -3.98 -8.56 -5.28
CA ILE A 338 -4.55 -9.90 -5.14
C ILE A 338 -5.82 -10.05 -5.98
N ALA A 339 -6.69 -9.03 -6.03
CA ALA A 339 -7.88 -9.04 -6.87
C ALA A 339 -7.52 -9.09 -8.36
N MET A 340 -6.53 -8.30 -8.80
CA MET A 340 -6.05 -8.37 -10.18
C MET A 340 -5.58 -9.78 -10.55
N LEU A 341 -4.85 -10.45 -9.66
CA LEU A 341 -4.42 -11.83 -9.86
C LEU A 341 -5.62 -12.79 -9.90
N LEU A 342 -6.51 -12.70 -8.92
CA LEU A 342 -7.62 -13.63 -8.73
C LEU A 342 -8.60 -13.58 -9.91
N PHE A 343 -8.97 -12.38 -10.35
CA PHE A 343 -9.92 -12.13 -11.43
C PHE A 343 -9.27 -11.96 -12.81
N GLU A 344 -7.93 -12.06 -12.92
CA GLU A 344 -7.14 -11.81 -14.14
C GLU A 344 -7.41 -10.44 -14.75
N ILE A 345 -7.45 -9.40 -13.91
CA ILE A 345 -7.60 -8.02 -14.34
C ILE A 345 -6.21 -7.48 -14.72
N PRO A 346 -6.00 -7.06 -15.98
CA PRO A 346 -4.66 -6.75 -16.48
C PRO A 346 -4.16 -5.34 -16.15
N ASP A 347 -5.02 -4.48 -15.62
CA ASP A 347 -4.72 -3.07 -15.37
C ASP A 347 -5.54 -2.57 -14.18
N ILE A 348 -4.87 -1.99 -13.19
CA ILE A 348 -5.49 -1.52 -11.95
C ILE A 348 -6.57 -0.44 -12.18
N ARG A 349 -6.45 0.34 -13.27
CA ARG A 349 -7.45 1.36 -13.63
C ARG A 349 -8.83 0.78 -13.90
N LEU A 350 -8.90 -0.50 -14.30
CA LEU A 350 -10.17 -1.20 -14.50
C LEU A 350 -10.97 -1.34 -13.22
N LEU A 351 -10.31 -1.49 -12.07
CA LEU A 351 -10.98 -1.51 -10.78
C LEU A 351 -11.71 -0.19 -10.46
N TRP A 352 -11.25 0.91 -11.06
CA TRP A 352 -11.79 2.25 -10.86
C TRP A 352 -12.71 2.73 -11.97
N THR A 353 -12.91 1.93 -13.01
CA THR A 353 -13.82 2.30 -14.12
C THR A 353 -15.26 2.45 -13.64
N SER A 354 -16.03 3.28 -14.32
CA SER A 354 -17.48 3.37 -14.18
C SER A 354 -18.24 2.57 -15.26
N ASP A 355 -17.51 1.86 -16.13
CA ASP A 355 -18.10 1.10 -17.23
C ASP A 355 -18.90 -0.09 -16.71
N GLU A 356 -20.20 -0.12 -16.99
CA GLU A 356 -21.08 -1.21 -16.60
C GLU A 356 -20.68 -2.57 -17.19
N ARG A 357 -19.97 -2.59 -18.34
CA ARG A 357 -19.49 -3.84 -18.96
C ARG A 357 -18.42 -4.50 -18.10
N PHE A 358 -17.67 -3.72 -17.30
CA PHE A 358 -16.78 -4.25 -16.26
C PHE A 358 -17.60 -4.83 -15.10
N HIS A 359 -18.46 -4.01 -14.50
CA HIS A 359 -19.19 -4.37 -13.28
C HIS A 359 -20.11 -5.56 -13.46
N LYS A 360 -20.80 -5.68 -14.61
CA LYS A 360 -21.71 -6.82 -14.90
C LYS A 360 -21.03 -8.19 -14.97
N GLN A 361 -19.69 -8.25 -15.00
CA GLN A 361 -18.96 -9.51 -15.02
C GLN A 361 -18.78 -10.13 -13.63
N PHE A 362 -18.99 -9.37 -12.57
CA PHE A 362 -18.73 -9.81 -11.21
C PHE A 362 -20.01 -9.89 -10.40
N LYS A 363 -20.07 -10.87 -9.51
CA LYS A 363 -21.16 -11.07 -8.55
C LYS A 363 -20.59 -11.62 -7.26
N SER A 364 -21.19 -11.23 -6.14
CA SER A 364 -20.85 -11.75 -4.81
C SER A 364 -20.69 -13.27 -4.81
N GLU A 365 -19.68 -13.75 -4.09
CA GLU A 365 -19.31 -15.17 -3.92
C GLU A 365 -18.82 -15.91 -5.17
N HIS A 366 -18.78 -15.26 -6.36
CA HIS A 366 -18.31 -15.86 -7.61
C HIS A 366 -16.95 -15.29 -8.02
N ILE A 367 -16.01 -16.18 -8.32
CA ILE A 367 -14.73 -15.82 -8.89
C ILE A 367 -14.78 -16.05 -10.41
N ASN A 368 -15.00 -14.98 -11.14
CA ASN A 368 -15.06 -14.99 -12.59
C ASN A 368 -13.81 -14.35 -13.18
N LYS A 369 -13.18 -15.01 -14.14
CA LYS A 369 -12.11 -14.40 -14.93
C LYS A 369 -12.64 -13.18 -15.69
N PHE A 370 -11.95 -12.05 -15.58
CA PHE A 370 -12.24 -10.85 -16.36
C PHE A 370 -12.13 -11.14 -17.86
N LYS A 371 -13.14 -10.74 -18.62
CA LYS A 371 -13.16 -10.82 -20.08
C LYS A 371 -12.99 -9.40 -20.63
N PRO A 372 -11.90 -9.14 -21.36
CA PRO A 372 -11.75 -7.86 -22.04
C PRO A 372 -12.92 -7.60 -22.99
N TYR A 373 -13.60 -6.49 -22.80
CA TYR A 373 -14.73 -6.09 -23.67
C TYR A 373 -14.27 -5.23 -24.84
N SER A 374 -13.06 -4.69 -24.76
CA SER A 374 -12.41 -3.98 -25.86
C SER A 374 -10.91 -3.85 -25.62
N LYS A 375 -10.12 -3.78 -26.70
CA LYS A 375 -8.71 -3.38 -26.68
C LYS A 375 -8.57 -2.14 -27.55
N TYR A 376 -8.28 -1.02 -26.93
CA TYR A 376 -8.05 0.23 -27.63
C TYR A 376 -6.54 0.49 -27.75
N PRO A 377 -6.04 0.96 -28.91
CA PRO A 377 -4.62 1.25 -29.09
C PRO A 377 -4.18 2.42 -28.21
N GLY A 378 -2.99 2.31 -27.64
CA GLY A 378 -2.33 3.39 -26.93
C GLY A 378 -1.72 4.41 -27.87
N SER A 379 -1.46 5.62 -27.35
CA SER A 379 -0.78 6.71 -28.06
C SER A 379 0.33 7.26 -27.17
N ILE A 380 1.56 7.26 -27.69
CA ILE A 380 2.74 7.70 -26.93
C ILE A 380 3.05 9.15 -27.22
N ARG A 381 3.38 9.92 -26.18
CA ARG A 381 3.92 11.29 -26.28
C ARG A 381 5.06 11.45 -25.29
N ASP A 382 6.05 12.23 -25.66
CA ASP A 382 7.16 12.61 -24.80
C ASP A 382 6.99 14.08 -24.40
N VAL A 383 7.29 14.41 -23.16
CA VAL A 383 7.42 15.78 -22.66
C VAL A 383 8.83 15.98 -22.16
N SER A 384 9.54 16.94 -22.75
CA SER A 384 10.92 17.25 -22.41
C SER A 384 11.02 18.70 -21.95
N PHE A 385 11.77 18.93 -20.90
CA PHE A 385 11.95 20.27 -20.34
C PHE A 385 13.28 20.43 -19.61
N TRP A 386 13.74 21.66 -19.53
CA TRP A 386 14.84 22.08 -18.67
C TRP A 386 14.29 22.51 -17.32
N LEU A 387 14.94 22.07 -16.24
CA LEU A 387 14.67 22.62 -14.92
C LEU A 387 15.14 24.09 -14.86
N PRO A 388 14.50 24.95 -14.07
CA PRO A 388 14.92 26.33 -13.91
C PRO A 388 16.37 26.40 -13.46
N LYS A 389 17.11 27.42 -13.93
CA LYS A 389 18.47 27.66 -13.46
C LYS A 389 18.45 27.95 -11.97
N GLN A 390 19.37 27.35 -11.26
CA GLN A 390 19.63 27.69 -9.86
C GLN A 390 20.30 29.08 -9.82
N ASP A 391 19.53 30.13 -9.61
CA ASP A 391 20.07 31.41 -9.34
C ASP A 391 20.70 31.43 -7.92
N ASN A 392 22.03 31.44 -7.87
CA ASN A 392 22.79 31.58 -6.63
C ASN A 392 22.64 33.01 -6.01
N LYS A 393 21.47 33.58 -6.02
CA LYS A 393 21.19 34.82 -5.29
C LYS A 393 20.89 34.48 -3.84
N ASN A 394 21.94 34.64 -3.02
CA ASN A 394 21.83 34.69 -1.56
C ASN A 394 20.89 35.83 -1.13
N VAL A 395 19.62 35.50 -0.92
CA VAL A 395 18.73 36.34 -0.14
C VAL A 395 18.38 35.53 1.10
N GLY A 396 19.15 35.78 2.18
CA GLY A 396 18.89 35.23 3.51
C GLY A 396 19.02 33.72 3.62
N ASN A 397 20.23 33.17 3.72
CA ASN A 397 20.64 31.83 4.22
C ASN A 397 19.82 30.60 3.90
N VAL A 398 18.86 30.62 2.94
CA VAL A 398 18.11 29.44 2.48
C VAL A 398 18.29 29.32 0.97
N VAL A 399 19.16 28.41 0.55
CA VAL A 399 19.25 27.98 -0.85
C VAL A 399 18.01 27.13 -1.13
N GLN A 400 16.97 27.72 -1.71
CA GLN A 400 15.83 26.96 -2.23
C GLN A 400 16.25 26.25 -3.51
N ASN A 401 16.75 25.05 -3.40
CA ASN A 401 16.87 24.13 -4.52
C ASN A 401 15.46 23.67 -4.91
N ILE A 402 14.92 24.16 -6.02
CA ILE A 402 13.69 23.61 -6.62
C ILE A 402 14.08 22.27 -7.24
N GLU A 403 13.97 21.21 -6.48
CA GLU A 403 14.07 19.84 -6.98
C GLU A 403 12.66 19.36 -7.33
N VAL A 404 12.40 19.15 -8.63
CA VAL A 404 11.14 18.59 -9.10
C VAL A 404 11.21 17.09 -8.88
N HIS A 405 10.38 16.57 -7.98
CA HIS A 405 10.27 15.14 -7.72
C HIS A 405 9.45 14.45 -8.82
N THR A 406 9.80 13.21 -9.15
CA THR A 406 9.07 12.42 -10.16
C THR A 406 7.56 12.36 -9.85
N ASN A 407 7.19 12.16 -8.58
CA ASN A 407 5.77 12.10 -8.18
C ASN A 407 5.02 13.43 -8.39
N ASP A 408 5.71 14.56 -8.44
CA ASP A 408 5.09 15.85 -8.78
C ASP A 408 4.69 15.90 -10.27
N ILE A 409 5.52 15.31 -11.13
CA ILE A 409 5.18 15.15 -12.57
C ILE A 409 4.02 14.18 -12.73
N MET A 410 4.07 13.04 -12.00
CA MET A 410 2.98 12.06 -12.00
C MET A 410 1.64 12.70 -11.57
N GLU A 411 1.67 13.56 -10.56
CA GLU A 411 0.47 14.25 -10.08
C GLU A 411 -0.10 15.21 -11.13
N ILE A 412 0.72 15.96 -11.84
CA ILE A 412 0.26 16.82 -12.94
C ILE A 412 -0.40 15.99 -14.04
N VAL A 413 0.26 14.91 -14.45
CA VAL A 413 -0.27 14.03 -15.49
C VAL A 413 -1.59 13.42 -15.06
N ARG A 414 -1.68 12.97 -13.81
CA ARG A 414 -2.90 12.40 -13.20
C ARG A 414 -4.03 13.42 -13.15
N ASP A 415 -3.76 14.64 -12.71
CA ASP A 415 -4.73 15.71 -12.61
C ASP A 415 -5.31 16.11 -13.99
N VAL A 416 -4.49 16.09 -15.03
CA VAL A 416 -4.90 16.53 -16.37
C VAL A 416 -5.57 15.42 -17.18
N ALA A 417 -5.00 14.22 -17.14
CA ALA A 417 -5.38 13.13 -18.04
C ALA A 417 -6.12 11.99 -17.33
N GLY A 418 -6.08 11.92 -16.00
CA GLY A 418 -6.83 10.95 -15.19
C GLY A 418 -6.57 9.51 -15.63
N THR A 419 -7.65 8.76 -15.83
CA THR A 419 -7.63 7.35 -16.25
C THR A 419 -7.23 7.13 -17.71
N LEU A 420 -7.03 8.19 -18.50
CA LEU A 420 -6.56 8.09 -19.87
C LEU A 420 -5.05 7.86 -19.99
N VAL A 421 -4.31 7.83 -18.89
CA VAL A 421 -2.88 7.52 -18.89
C VAL A 421 -2.67 6.11 -18.35
N GLU A 422 -2.03 5.27 -19.16
CA GLU A 422 -1.63 3.92 -18.79
C GLU A 422 -0.32 3.92 -17.99
N SER A 423 0.66 4.69 -18.45
CA SER A 423 1.96 4.77 -17.80
C SER A 423 2.69 6.08 -18.07
N VAL A 424 3.53 6.48 -17.11
CA VAL A 424 4.48 7.59 -17.25
C VAL A 424 5.84 7.10 -16.80
N LYS A 425 6.87 7.32 -17.60
CA LYS A 425 8.23 6.88 -17.29
C LYS A 425 9.23 8.00 -17.54
N LEU A 426 10.16 8.18 -16.61
CA LEU A 426 11.35 9.00 -16.90
C LEU A 426 12.16 8.28 -17.98
N TYR A 427 12.18 8.84 -19.19
CA TYR A 427 12.78 8.24 -20.35
C TYR A 427 14.24 8.63 -20.51
N ASP A 428 14.57 9.91 -20.24
CA ASP A 428 15.92 10.43 -20.37
C ASP A 428 16.19 11.57 -19.39
N THR A 429 17.45 11.68 -18.97
CA THR A 429 17.95 12.77 -18.12
C THR A 429 19.29 13.26 -18.68
N PHE A 430 19.37 14.53 -18.97
CA PHE A 430 20.56 15.14 -19.52
C PHE A 430 21.02 16.37 -18.73
N VAL A 431 22.31 16.47 -18.44
CA VAL A 431 22.91 17.66 -17.84
C VAL A 431 23.77 18.37 -18.87
N HIS A 432 23.44 19.64 -19.18
CA HIS A 432 24.14 20.41 -20.18
C HIS A 432 25.57 20.74 -19.73
N PRO A 433 26.63 20.33 -20.47
CA PRO A 433 28.02 20.39 -19.98
C PRO A 433 28.55 21.81 -19.72
N LYS A 434 28.01 22.83 -20.44
CA LYS A 434 28.44 24.23 -20.25
C LYS A 434 27.63 25.01 -19.23
N THR A 435 26.32 24.70 -19.11
CA THR A 435 25.41 25.49 -18.25
C THR A 435 25.04 24.76 -16.95
N ASN A 436 25.43 23.49 -16.81
CA ASN A 436 25.06 22.59 -15.73
C ASN A 436 23.53 22.48 -15.48
N GLN A 437 22.74 22.89 -16.46
CA GLN A 437 21.28 22.83 -16.40
C GLN A 437 20.81 21.39 -16.69
N LYS A 438 19.91 20.87 -15.86
CA LYS A 438 19.37 19.52 -16.01
C LYS A 438 18.11 19.55 -16.86
N SER A 439 18.04 18.67 -17.86
CA SER A 439 16.85 18.38 -18.65
C SER A 439 16.29 17.00 -18.26
N MET A 440 14.99 16.88 -18.29
CA MET A 440 14.28 15.61 -18.09
C MET A 440 13.31 15.38 -19.23
N CYS A 441 13.18 14.12 -19.65
CA CYS A 441 12.21 13.68 -20.65
C CYS A 441 11.33 12.59 -20.04
N TYR A 442 10.03 12.82 -20.01
CA TYR A 442 9.06 11.83 -19.57
C TYR A 442 8.28 11.32 -20.77
N ARG A 443 8.16 10.00 -20.85
CA ARG A 443 7.31 9.32 -21.83
C ARG A 443 5.98 8.99 -21.20
N ILE A 444 4.89 9.44 -21.84
CA ILE A 444 3.53 9.25 -21.39
C ILE A 444 2.83 8.34 -22.40
N ASN A 445 2.29 7.22 -21.94
CA ASN A 445 1.45 6.34 -22.75
C ASN A 445 -0.02 6.60 -22.42
N TYR A 446 -0.74 7.17 -23.38
CA TYR A 446 -2.17 7.42 -23.28
C TYR A 446 -2.94 6.21 -23.80
N GLN A 447 -3.81 5.65 -22.99
CA GLN A 447 -4.69 4.55 -23.37
C GLN A 447 -5.96 4.56 -22.53
N SER A 448 -7.11 4.64 -23.19
CA SER A 448 -8.38 4.46 -22.50
C SER A 448 -8.74 2.99 -22.36
N MET A 449 -9.34 2.64 -21.22
CA MET A 449 -9.91 1.31 -21.01
C MET A 449 -11.29 1.17 -21.65
N ASP A 450 -11.98 2.28 -21.93
CA ASP A 450 -13.41 2.31 -22.23
C ASP A 450 -13.73 2.70 -23.68
N ARG A 451 -12.82 3.37 -24.41
CA ARG A 451 -13.04 3.89 -25.76
C ARG A 451 -11.74 4.16 -26.52
N ASN A 452 -11.86 4.36 -27.82
CA ASN A 452 -10.77 4.95 -28.59
C ASN A 452 -10.54 6.41 -28.18
N ILE A 453 -9.28 6.81 -28.09
CA ILE A 453 -8.86 8.20 -27.93
C ILE A 453 -8.28 8.70 -29.25
N THR A 454 -8.64 9.92 -29.63
CA THR A 454 -8.15 10.53 -30.86
C THR A 454 -6.80 11.21 -30.64
N ASN A 455 -6.01 11.35 -31.71
CA ASN A 455 -4.78 12.14 -31.64
C ASN A 455 -5.02 13.61 -31.25
N ALA A 456 -6.17 14.17 -31.58
CA ALA A 456 -6.54 15.54 -31.21
C ALA A 456 -6.72 15.66 -29.67
N GLU A 457 -7.43 14.70 -29.04
CA GLU A 457 -7.59 14.65 -27.58
C GLU A 457 -6.24 14.48 -26.87
N VAL A 458 -5.42 13.53 -27.36
CA VAL A 458 -4.09 13.29 -26.78
C VAL A 458 -3.22 14.53 -26.86
N ASN A 459 -3.21 15.22 -28.00
CA ASN A 459 -2.44 16.46 -28.17
C ASN A 459 -2.97 17.61 -27.31
N GLU A 460 -4.26 17.65 -27.02
CA GLU A 460 -4.84 18.63 -26.10
C GLU A 460 -4.42 18.35 -24.64
N LEU A 461 -4.49 17.09 -24.20
CA LEU A 461 -4.02 16.67 -22.87
C LEU A 461 -2.53 16.98 -22.70
N GLN A 462 -1.72 16.64 -23.71
CA GLN A 462 -0.29 16.93 -23.72
C GLN A 462 0.00 18.42 -23.52
N ARG A 463 -0.68 19.29 -24.28
CA ARG A 463 -0.54 20.76 -24.14
C ARG A 463 -0.96 21.26 -22.76
N LYS A 464 -1.99 20.67 -22.15
CA LYS A 464 -2.41 21.02 -20.79
C LYS A 464 -1.35 20.61 -19.76
N ILE A 465 -0.76 19.42 -19.90
CA ILE A 465 0.33 18.94 -19.04
C ILE A 465 1.53 19.88 -19.15
N GLU A 466 1.96 20.20 -20.36
CA GLU A 466 3.06 21.14 -20.63
C GLU A 466 2.82 22.51 -20.00
N LYS A 467 1.60 23.04 -20.13
CA LYS A 467 1.22 24.30 -19.52
C LYS A 467 1.26 24.26 -18.00
N GLU A 468 0.79 23.18 -17.38
CA GLU A 468 0.82 23.00 -15.92
C GLU A 468 2.27 22.85 -15.41
N LEU A 469 3.13 22.14 -16.15
CA LEU A 469 4.56 22.02 -15.82
C LEU A 469 5.24 23.38 -15.81
N VAL A 470 5.03 24.18 -16.83
CA VAL A 470 5.58 25.57 -16.92
C VAL A 470 5.01 26.43 -15.77
N SER A 471 3.72 26.36 -15.52
CA SER A 471 3.04 27.21 -14.55
C SER A 471 3.43 26.86 -13.09
N ARG A 472 3.59 25.56 -12.77
CA ARG A 472 3.89 25.11 -11.41
C ARG A 472 5.39 25.13 -11.07
N TYR A 473 6.24 24.75 -12.03
CA TYR A 473 7.67 24.53 -11.78
C TYR A 473 8.59 25.48 -12.54
N ASN A 474 8.03 26.40 -13.31
CA ASN A 474 8.80 27.37 -14.11
C ASN A 474 9.84 26.69 -15.01
N VAL A 475 9.49 25.49 -15.51
CA VAL A 475 10.36 24.74 -16.44
C VAL A 475 10.33 25.38 -17.84
N ILE A 476 11.36 25.12 -18.62
CA ILE A 476 11.45 25.55 -20.02
C ILE A 476 11.26 24.32 -20.89
N LEU A 477 10.17 24.28 -21.65
CA LEU A 477 9.90 23.18 -22.59
C LEU A 477 11.00 23.09 -23.65
N ARG A 478 11.26 21.86 -24.11
CA ARG A 478 12.31 21.56 -25.07
C ARG A 478 11.73 20.97 -26.36
#